data_0bf83a8609ad6fda1a8d0c8cd86653c3
#
_entry.id   0bf83a8609ad6fda1a8d0c8cd86653c3
#
_cell.length_a   1.000
_cell.length_b   1.000
_cell.length_c   1.000
_cell.angle_alpha   90.00
_cell.angle_beta   90.00
_cell.angle_gamma   90.00
#
_symmetry.space_group_name_H-M   'P 1'
#
loop_
_entity.id
_entity.type
_entity.pdbx_description
1 polymer ?
#
loop_
_entity_poly.entity_id
_entity_poly.type
_entity_poly.pdbx_seq_one_letter_code
_entity_poly.pdbx_strand_id
1 'polypeptide(L)'
;MISFHEARSKMLEGIKPLPPEKCRLEDLLGRILAQDATASFDIPPRDNSAMDGFAVIASDVAGASEQSPVILQVIEDVPAGQVATKSLKPGQAIRIMTGAQIPANADSVIPVEETSAGISNTEVRILRAVRPGANVRRQGEDVTSGQLLIAKGTRLRPQEVGLIASLGLTEVLVSKQPVVGIISSGNEVAAPGQPLK
;
A
#
# COMPACT_ATOMS: atom_id res chain seq x y z
N MET A 1 16.91 -51.29 -9.97
CA MET A 1 17.11 -50.06 -9.18
C MET A 1 16.45 -48.90 -9.95
N ILE A 2 15.61 -48.11 -9.32
CA ILE A 2 15.01 -46.91 -9.96
C ILE A 2 15.96 -45.74 -9.82
N SER A 3 15.91 -44.78 -10.77
CA SER A 3 16.68 -43.55 -10.69
C SER A 3 16.19 -42.64 -9.60
N PHE A 4 17.05 -41.69 -9.15
CA PHE A 4 16.62 -40.64 -8.18
C PHE A 4 15.38 -39.84 -8.65
N HIS A 5 15.38 -39.48 -9.94
CA HIS A 5 14.26 -38.71 -10.52
C HIS A 5 12.98 -39.53 -10.56
N GLU A 6 13.05 -40.79 -10.86
CA GLU A 6 11.88 -41.69 -10.86
C GLU A 6 11.35 -41.93 -9.44
N ALA A 7 12.24 -42.12 -8.47
CA ALA A 7 11.86 -42.27 -7.08
C ALA A 7 11.17 -41.00 -6.57
N ARG A 8 11.74 -39.81 -6.84
CA ARG A 8 11.15 -38.52 -6.48
C ARG A 8 9.78 -38.33 -7.09
N SER A 9 9.61 -38.64 -8.39
CA SER A 9 8.34 -38.53 -9.07
C SER A 9 7.28 -39.42 -8.43
N LYS A 10 7.61 -40.68 -8.14
CA LYS A 10 6.70 -41.59 -7.45
C LYS A 10 6.31 -41.13 -6.04
N MET A 11 7.26 -40.55 -5.29
CA MET A 11 6.97 -40.00 -3.96
C MET A 11 6.01 -38.82 -4.03
N LEU A 12 6.09 -37.98 -5.08
CA LEU A 12 5.27 -36.80 -5.23
C LEU A 12 3.90 -37.06 -5.88
N GLU A 13 3.72 -38.20 -6.56
CA GLU A 13 2.53 -38.53 -7.35
C GLU A 13 1.22 -38.52 -6.54
N GLY A 14 1.30 -38.82 -5.25
CA GLY A 14 0.13 -38.87 -4.34
C GLY A 14 -0.07 -37.59 -3.51
N ILE A 15 0.84 -36.61 -3.62
CA ILE A 15 0.79 -35.41 -2.78
C ILE A 15 -0.19 -34.40 -3.38
N LYS A 16 -1.23 -34.06 -2.61
CA LYS A 16 -2.21 -33.03 -2.98
C LYS A 16 -2.10 -31.85 -1.99
N PRO A 17 -2.44 -30.63 -2.43
CA PRO A 17 -2.57 -29.51 -1.51
C PRO A 17 -3.50 -29.87 -0.34
N LEU A 18 -3.07 -29.52 0.88
CA LEU A 18 -3.90 -29.71 2.05
C LEU A 18 -5.12 -28.76 2.01
N PRO A 19 -6.25 -29.14 2.65
CA PRO A 19 -7.44 -28.30 2.65
C PRO A 19 -7.15 -26.92 3.21
N PRO A 20 -7.91 -25.88 2.79
CA PRO A 20 -7.74 -24.53 3.32
C PRO A 20 -8.23 -24.43 4.77
N GLU A 21 -7.64 -23.49 5.50
CA GLU A 21 -8.09 -23.04 6.82
C GLU A 21 -7.97 -21.53 6.91
N LYS A 22 -8.79 -20.90 7.78
CA LYS A 22 -8.65 -19.48 8.09
C LYS A 22 -7.43 -19.27 8.96
N CYS A 23 -6.67 -18.24 8.66
CA CYS A 23 -5.46 -17.87 9.39
C CYS A 23 -5.47 -16.36 9.63
N ARG A 24 -5.18 -15.96 10.84
CA ARG A 24 -5.14 -14.56 11.24
C ARG A 24 -3.90 -13.88 10.70
N LEU A 25 -3.97 -12.56 10.53
CA LEU A 25 -2.90 -11.75 9.96
C LEU A 25 -1.54 -11.97 10.65
N GLU A 26 -1.54 -12.04 11.98
CA GLU A 26 -0.33 -12.23 12.78
C GLU A 26 0.35 -13.60 12.58
N ASP A 27 -0.38 -14.61 12.09
CA ASP A 27 0.08 -15.99 11.91
C ASP A 27 0.37 -16.34 10.44
N LEU A 28 0.30 -15.35 9.53
CA LEU A 28 0.41 -15.60 8.08
C LEU A 28 1.83 -15.85 7.59
N LEU A 29 2.83 -15.42 8.32
CA LEU A 29 4.22 -15.50 7.86
C LEU A 29 4.63 -16.94 7.53
N GLY A 30 5.07 -17.18 6.30
CA GLY A 30 5.50 -18.49 5.82
C GLY A 30 4.37 -19.45 5.40
N ARG A 31 3.10 -19.06 5.61
CA ARG A 31 1.95 -19.85 5.17
C ARG A 31 1.80 -19.78 3.64
N ILE A 32 1.01 -20.67 3.07
CA ILE A 32 0.70 -20.72 1.64
C ILE A 32 -0.73 -20.26 1.41
N LEU A 33 -0.91 -19.22 0.61
CA LEU A 33 -2.24 -18.66 0.30
C LEU A 33 -3.09 -19.71 -0.44
N ALA A 34 -4.32 -19.95 0.03
CA ALA A 34 -5.20 -20.99 -0.52
C ALA A 34 -6.24 -20.46 -1.53
N GLN A 35 -6.38 -19.13 -1.65
CA GLN A 35 -7.22 -18.44 -2.64
C GLN A 35 -6.52 -17.18 -3.12
N ASP A 36 -6.91 -16.66 -4.26
CA ASP A 36 -6.41 -15.39 -4.77
C ASP A 36 -6.80 -14.23 -3.82
N ALA A 37 -5.87 -13.32 -3.57
CA ALA A 37 -6.16 -12.08 -2.87
C ALA A 37 -6.28 -10.95 -3.91
N THR A 38 -7.48 -10.37 -4.00
CA THR A 38 -7.80 -9.26 -4.90
C THR A 38 -8.10 -8.00 -4.09
N ALA A 39 -7.80 -6.84 -4.66
CA ALA A 39 -8.14 -5.57 -4.07
C ALA A 39 -9.67 -5.39 -4.02
N SER A 40 -10.22 -5.03 -2.86
CA SER A 40 -11.64 -4.72 -2.70
C SER A 40 -11.97 -3.25 -2.93
N PHE A 41 -10.96 -2.39 -3.03
CA PHE A 41 -11.04 -0.94 -3.26
C PHE A 41 -9.78 -0.43 -3.95
N ASP A 42 -9.84 0.77 -4.47
CA ASP A 42 -8.70 1.46 -5.09
C ASP A 42 -7.67 1.91 -4.04
N ILE A 43 -6.38 1.91 -4.39
CA ILE A 43 -5.31 2.51 -3.59
C ILE A 43 -4.56 3.52 -4.47
N PRO A 44 -4.55 4.82 -4.07
CA PRO A 44 -5.34 5.41 -3.00
C PRO A 44 -6.86 5.37 -3.30
N PRO A 45 -7.72 5.42 -2.28
CA PRO A 45 -9.18 5.30 -2.48
C PRO A 45 -9.83 6.55 -3.08
N ARG A 46 -9.10 7.67 -3.14
CA ARG A 46 -9.51 8.97 -3.74
C ARG A 46 -8.26 9.76 -4.13
N ASP A 47 -8.43 10.73 -5.02
CA ASP A 47 -7.36 11.69 -5.32
C ASP A 47 -6.87 12.35 -4.02
N ASN A 48 -5.57 12.33 -3.77
CA ASN A 48 -4.97 12.88 -2.57
C ASN A 48 -3.68 13.66 -2.85
N SER A 49 -3.23 14.44 -1.89
CA SER A 49 -2.00 15.20 -2.00
C SER A 49 -0.76 14.31 -1.90
N ALA A 50 0.16 14.50 -2.83
CA ALA A 50 1.49 13.90 -2.77
C ALA A 50 2.46 14.67 -1.84
N MET A 51 2.12 15.90 -1.45
CA MET A 51 3.00 16.83 -0.72
C MET A 51 2.23 17.55 0.38
N ASP A 52 2.96 18.00 1.39
CA ASP A 52 2.48 19.01 2.33
C ASP A 52 2.52 20.37 1.63
N GLY A 53 1.40 21.11 1.65
CA GLY A 53 1.34 22.37 0.92
C GLY A 53 -0.04 22.96 0.83
N PHE A 54 -0.37 23.50 -0.34
CA PHE A 54 -1.63 24.20 -0.58
C PHE A 54 -2.33 23.66 -1.83
N ALA A 55 -3.54 23.19 -1.66
CA ALA A 55 -4.44 22.84 -2.76
C ALA A 55 -4.96 24.13 -3.40
N VAL A 56 -4.82 24.24 -4.71
CA VAL A 56 -5.11 25.43 -5.50
C VAL A 56 -5.80 25.08 -6.82
N ILE A 57 -6.31 26.09 -7.50
CA ILE A 57 -6.69 26.04 -8.91
C ILE A 57 -5.46 26.49 -9.72
N ALA A 58 -4.89 25.61 -10.56
CA ALA A 58 -3.63 25.87 -11.27
C ALA A 58 -3.67 27.14 -12.12
N SER A 59 -4.83 27.48 -12.71
CA SER A 59 -4.99 28.70 -13.51
C SER A 59 -4.76 29.98 -12.70
N ASP A 60 -5.08 29.95 -11.39
CA ASP A 60 -4.94 31.13 -10.52
C ASP A 60 -3.45 31.48 -10.26
N VAL A 61 -2.59 30.50 -10.42
CA VAL A 61 -1.15 30.62 -10.12
C VAL A 61 -0.26 30.51 -11.36
N ALA A 62 -0.85 30.53 -12.56
CA ALA A 62 -0.12 30.36 -13.83
C ALA A 62 0.99 31.41 -14.05
N GLY A 63 0.86 32.59 -13.45
CA GLY A 63 1.87 33.67 -13.51
C GLY A 63 2.81 33.75 -12.32
N ALA A 64 2.72 32.83 -11.36
CA ALA A 64 3.50 32.91 -10.13
C ALA A 64 5.00 32.68 -10.37
N SER A 65 5.82 33.54 -9.79
CA SER A 65 7.28 33.42 -9.74
C SER A 65 7.82 34.08 -8.46
N GLU A 66 9.09 33.86 -8.13
CA GLU A 66 9.75 34.53 -7.00
C GLU A 66 9.71 36.06 -7.11
N GLN A 67 9.81 36.59 -8.36
CA GLN A 67 9.80 38.03 -8.63
C GLN A 67 8.38 38.59 -8.68
N SER A 68 7.39 37.76 -8.95
CA SER A 68 5.97 38.12 -9.03
C SER A 68 5.09 37.07 -8.35
N PRO A 69 5.11 37.01 -6.99
CA PRO A 69 4.31 36.04 -6.25
C PRO A 69 2.81 36.28 -6.42
N VAL A 70 2.05 35.20 -6.50
CA VAL A 70 0.59 35.26 -6.44
C VAL A 70 0.13 35.05 -5.01
N ILE A 71 -0.74 35.93 -4.51
CA ILE A 71 -1.30 35.84 -3.14
C ILE A 71 -2.67 35.17 -3.23
N LEU A 72 -2.86 34.10 -2.44
CA LEU A 72 -4.13 33.42 -2.31
C LEU A 72 -4.63 33.49 -0.86
N GLN A 73 -5.95 33.56 -0.69
CA GLN A 73 -6.59 33.49 0.62
C GLN A 73 -6.67 32.04 1.10
N VAL A 74 -6.09 31.73 2.25
CA VAL A 74 -6.22 30.40 2.87
C VAL A 74 -7.52 30.32 3.63
N ILE A 75 -8.43 29.43 3.19
CA ILE A 75 -9.79 29.35 3.73
C ILE A 75 -10.00 28.18 4.71
N GLU A 76 -9.10 27.17 4.69
CA GLU A 76 -9.18 25.98 5.54
C GLU A 76 -7.79 25.33 5.67
N ASP A 77 -7.59 24.55 6.74
CA ASP A 77 -6.44 23.68 6.96
C ASP A 77 -6.94 22.23 7.11
N VAL A 78 -6.46 21.33 6.25
CA VAL A 78 -6.93 19.93 6.16
C VAL A 78 -5.78 18.98 6.47
N PRO A 79 -5.67 18.50 7.70
CA PRO A 79 -4.68 17.49 8.07
C PRO A 79 -4.99 16.13 7.41
N ALA A 80 -3.98 15.24 7.40
CA ALA A 80 -4.14 13.88 6.90
C ALA A 80 -5.31 13.15 7.60
N GLY A 81 -6.08 12.39 6.83
CA GLY A 81 -7.26 11.65 7.32
C GLY A 81 -8.53 12.49 7.47
N GLN A 82 -8.47 13.79 7.21
CA GLN A 82 -9.64 14.66 7.17
C GLN A 82 -10.03 15.02 5.72
N VAL A 83 -11.24 15.50 5.55
CA VAL A 83 -11.79 15.96 4.27
C VAL A 83 -12.14 17.43 4.39
N ALA A 84 -11.80 18.22 3.37
CA ALA A 84 -12.17 19.63 3.32
C ALA A 84 -13.68 19.80 3.38
N THR A 85 -14.12 20.76 4.19
CA THR A 85 -15.55 21.13 4.31
C THR A 85 -15.92 22.22 3.33
N LYS A 86 -14.93 22.94 2.79
CA LYS A 86 -15.10 24.05 1.85
C LYS A 86 -14.66 23.64 0.45
N SER A 87 -15.27 24.27 -0.56
CA SER A 87 -14.87 24.19 -1.94
C SER A 87 -14.07 25.43 -2.33
N LEU A 88 -13.00 25.26 -3.13
CA LEU A 88 -12.21 26.37 -3.61
C LEU A 88 -12.97 27.24 -4.61
N LYS A 89 -12.75 28.54 -4.48
CA LYS A 89 -13.10 29.55 -5.48
C LYS A 89 -11.82 30.22 -6.02
N PRO A 90 -11.87 30.86 -7.20
CA PRO A 90 -10.71 31.62 -7.69
C PRO A 90 -10.13 32.56 -6.62
N GLY A 91 -8.79 32.63 -6.55
CA GLY A 91 -8.07 33.42 -5.56
C GLY A 91 -7.96 32.80 -4.17
N GLN A 92 -8.39 31.54 -3.98
CA GLN A 92 -8.34 30.84 -2.72
C GLN A 92 -7.38 29.65 -2.73
N ALA A 93 -6.92 29.26 -1.55
CA ALA A 93 -6.15 28.04 -1.30
C ALA A 93 -6.67 27.33 -0.04
N ILE A 94 -6.45 26.02 0.02
CA ILE A 94 -6.67 25.20 1.23
C ILE A 94 -5.32 24.59 1.60
N ARG A 95 -4.87 24.81 2.84
CA ARG A 95 -3.70 24.12 3.35
C ARG A 95 -4.00 22.62 3.45
N ILE A 96 -3.08 21.79 2.97
CA ILE A 96 -3.30 20.34 2.85
C ILE A 96 -2.02 19.59 3.23
N MET A 97 -2.17 18.45 3.89
CA MET A 97 -1.08 17.54 4.21
C MET A 97 -1.04 16.36 3.26
N THR A 98 0.13 15.76 3.10
CA THR A 98 0.35 14.54 2.32
C THR A 98 -0.67 13.46 2.69
N GLY A 99 -1.31 12.86 1.70
CA GLY A 99 -2.34 11.84 1.87
C GLY A 99 -3.75 12.37 2.17
N ALA A 100 -3.92 13.68 2.43
CA ALA A 100 -5.26 14.26 2.58
C ALA A 100 -5.96 14.35 1.21
N GLN A 101 -7.29 14.12 1.20
CA GLN A 101 -8.09 14.18 -0.02
C GLN A 101 -8.04 15.55 -0.66
N ILE A 102 -7.91 15.61 -2.00
CA ILE A 102 -7.96 16.87 -2.75
C ILE A 102 -9.33 17.52 -2.57
N PRO A 103 -9.39 18.81 -2.16
CA PRO A 103 -10.63 19.54 -1.98
C PRO A 103 -11.39 19.72 -3.31
N ALA A 104 -12.71 19.88 -3.21
CA ALA A 104 -13.52 20.17 -4.39
C ALA A 104 -13.07 21.47 -5.08
N ASN A 105 -13.00 21.43 -6.41
CA ASN A 105 -12.52 22.48 -7.32
C ASN A 105 -11.00 22.74 -7.27
N ALA A 106 -10.23 22.09 -6.40
CA ALA A 106 -8.78 22.07 -6.55
C ALA A 106 -8.37 21.09 -7.66
N ASP A 107 -7.35 21.44 -8.41
CA ASP A 107 -6.79 20.57 -9.46
C ASP A 107 -5.29 20.31 -9.30
N SER A 108 -4.63 20.96 -8.35
CA SER A 108 -3.19 20.85 -8.10
C SER A 108 -2.82 21.20 -6.66
N VAL A 109 -1.63 20.78 -6.26
CA VAL A 109 -1.04 21.13 -4.96
C VAL A 109 0.30 21.78 -5.18
N ILE A 110 0.55 22.89 -4.45
CA ILE A 110 1.83 23.57 -4.40
C ILE A 110 2.53 23.14 -3.10
N PRO A 111 3.75 22.59 -3.16
CA PRO A 111 4.53 22.26 -1.97
C PRO A 111 4.78 23.47 -1.10
N VAL A 112 4.85 23.30 0.22
CA VAL A 112 5.10 24.39 1.16
C VAL A 112 6.43 25.11 0.86
N GLU A 113 7.43 24.40 0.33
CA GLU A 113 8.75 24.92 -0.06
C GLU A 113 8.68 25.92 -1.24
N GLU A 114 7.62 25.85 -2.03
CA GLU A 114 7.36 26.76 -3.16
C GLU A 114 6.46 27.95 -2.76
N THR A 115 6.33 28.17 -1.46
CA THR A 115 5.59 29.29 -0.86
C THR A 115 6.50 30.15 0.02
N SER A 116 6.09 31.37 0.34
CA SER A 116 6.90 32.17 1.25
C SER A 116 6.63 31.79 2.71
N ALA A 117 7.69 31.59 3.49
CA ALA A 117 7.60 31.36 4.93
C ALA A 117 7.08 32.59 5.69
N GLY A 118 6.41 32.36 6.83
CA GLY A 118 6.00 33.45 7.74
C GLY A 118 4.70 34.15 7.36
N ILE A 119 3.85 33.50 6.63
CA ILE A 119 2.54 34.03 6.23
C ILE A 119 1.53 33.84 7.35
N SER A 120 0.62 34.79 7.47
CA SER A 120 -0.55 34.65 8.35
C SER A 120 -1.37 33.42 7.96
N ASN A 121 -2.11 32.83 8.91
CA ASN A 121 -3.02 31.71 8.62
C ASN A 121 -4.14 32.06 7.62
N THR A 122 -4.20 33.29 7.14
CA THR A 122 -5.22 33.81 6.23
C THR A 122 -4.74 34.01 4.80
N GLU A 123 -3.41 34.00 4.53
CA GLU A 123 -2.88 34.22 3.19
C GLU A 123 -1.62 33.39 2.95
N VAL A 124 -1.43 32.98 1.69
CA VAL A 124 -0.22 32.31 1.20
C VAL A 124 0.30 33.04 -0.04
N ARG A 125 1.61 33.22 -0.13
CA ARG A 125 2.30 33.72 -1.34
C ARG A 125 2.87 32.54 -2.10
N ILE A 126 2.42 32.35 -3.31
CA ILE A 126 2.85 31.29 -4.22
C ILE A 126 4.02 31.83 -5.04
N LEU A 127 5.16 31.15 -4.98
CA LEU A 127 6.40 31.56 -5.62
C LEU A 127 6.66 30.86 -6.96
N ARG A 128 5.84 29.85 -7.30
CA ARG A 128 6.02 29.05 -8.51
C ARG A 128 4.69 28.60 -9.10
N ALA A 129 4.57 28.72 -10.42
CA ALA A 129 3.43 28.21 -11.15
C ALA A 129 3.45 26.67 -11.19
N VAL A 130 2.27 26.06 -11.16
CA VAL A 130 2.09 24.62 -11.34
C VAL A 130 1.14 24.30 -12.48
N ARG A 131 1.24 23.11 -13.04
CA ARG A 131 0.32 22.61 -14.05
C ARG A 131 -0.87 21.90 -13.38
N PRO A 132 -2.05 21.86 -14.03
CA PRO A 132 -3.14 21.00 -13.56
C PRO A 132 -2.67 19.56 -13.34
N GLY A 133 -3.08 18.96 -12.22
CA GLY A 133 -2.68 17.63 -11.78
C GLY A 133 -1.34 17.55 -11.05
N ALA A 134 -0.59 18.66 -10.91
CA ALA A 134 0.69 18.64 -10.21
C ALA A 134 0.51 18.25 -8.74
N ASN A 135 1.36 17.33 -8.26
CA ASN A 135 1.39 16.83 -6.88
C ASN A 135 0.05 16.23 -6.38
N VAL A 136 -0.77 15.73 -7.32
CA VAL A 136 -2.00 15.00 -7.02
C VAL A 136 -1.79 13.53 -7.36
N ARG A 137 -1.93 12.65 -6.38
CA ARG A 137 -1.99 11.21 -6.58
C ARG A 137 -3.43 10.83 -6.93
N ARG A 138 -3.58 10.14 -8.05
CA ARG A 138 -4.91 9.79 -8.54
C ARG A 138 -5.46 8.56 -7.85
N GLN A 139 -6.79 8.53 -7.70
CA GLN A 139 -7.50 7.34 -7.25
C GLN A 139 -7.07 6.12 -8.07
N GLY A 140 -6.70 5.03 -7.39
CA GLY A 140 -6.33 3.77 -8.03
C GLY A 140 -4.99 3.77 -8.77
N GLU A 141 -4.12 4.80 -8.60
CA GLU A 141 -2.84 4.83 -9.32
C GLU A 141 -1.88 3.72 -8.91
N ASP A 142 -1.95 3.22 -7.67
CA ASP A 142 -1.13 2.10 -7.18
C ASP A 142 -1.83 0.76 -7.42
N VAL A 143 -3.13 0.67 -7.08
CA VAL A 143 -3.93 -0.54 -7.15
C VAL A 143 -5.37 -0.20 -7.48
N THR A 144 -5.94 -0.86 -8.48
CA THR A 144 -7.36 -0.73 -8.83
C THR A 144 -8.21 -1.82 -8.18
N SER A 145 -9.45 -1.50 -7.83
CA SER A 145 -10.42 -2.47 -7.31
C SER A 145 -10.58 -3.65 -8.28
N GLY A 146 -10.59 -4.88 -7.74
CA GLY A 146 -10.64 -6.12 -8.53
C GLY A 146 -9.28 -6.62 -9.02
N GLN A 147 -8.20 -5.85 -8.90
CA GLN A 147 -6.86 -6.27 -9.31
C GLN A 147 -6.38 -7.46 -8.46
N LEU A 148 -5.85 -8.49 -9.13
CA LEU A 148 -5.16 -9.59 -8.46
C LEU A 148 -3.83 -9.09 -7.88
N LEU A 149 -3.67 -9.22 -6.56
CA LEU A 149 -2.47 -8.78 -5.86
C LEU A 149 -1.55 -9.94 -5.47
N ILE A 150 -2.14 -11.04 -4.96
CA ILE A 150 -1.38 -12.22 -4.57
C ILE A 150 -2.13 -13.45 -5.08
N ALA A 151 -1.46 -14.24 -5.91
CA ALA A 151 -2.04 -15.45 -6.46
C ALA A 151 -2.09 -16.57 -5.41
N LYS A 152 -3.12 -17.42 -5.50
CA LYS A 152 -3.19 -18.70 -4.79
C LYS A 152 -1.90 -19.51 -4.98
N GLY A 153 -1.44 -20.17 -3.92
CA GLY A 153 -0.21 -20.96 -3.91
C GLY A 153 1.05 -20.13 -3.56
N THR A 154 0.92 -18.83 -3.42
CA THR A 154 2.04 -17.97 -3.00
C THR A 154 2.39 -18.21 -1.54
N ARG A 155 3.69 -18.37 -1.24
CA ARG A 155 4.19 -18.36 0.13
C ARG A 155 4.21 -16.91 0.63
N LEU A 156 3.53 -16.66 1.75
CA LEU A 156 3.39 -15.35 2.35
C LEU A 156 4.69 -14.96 3.07
N ARG A 157 5.41 -13.99 2.52
CA ARG A 157 6.58 -13.33 3.09
C ARG A 157 6.15 -12.02 3.76
N PRO A 158 7.04 -11.29 4.46
CA PRO A 158 6.65 -10.04 5.11
C PRO A 158 5.94 -9.03 4.20
N GLN A 159 6.36 -8.90 2.94
CA GLN A 159 5.75 -7.98 1.98
C GLN A 159 4.32 -8.38 1.58
N GLU A 160 4.05 -9.68 1.40
CA GLU A 160 2.70 -10.16 1.12
C GLU A 160 1.79 -9.98 2.35
N VAL A 161 2.32 -10.22 3.55
CA VAL A 161 1.58 -9.97 4.81
C VAL A 161 1.27 -8.48 4.97
N GLY A 162 2.24 -7.59 4.68
CA GLY A 162 2.03 -6.15 4.67
C GLY A 162 0.96 -5.71 3.66
N LEU A 163 0.96 -6.30 2.46
CA LEU A 163 -0.05 -6.02 1.44
C LEU A 163 -1.46 -6.48 1.90
N ILE A 164 -1.59 -7.68 2.48
CA ILE A 164 -2.85 -8.17 3.06
C ILE A 164 -3.35 -7.21 4.15
N ALA A 165 -2.46 -6.74 5.02
CA ALA A 165 -2.78 -5.76 6.05
C ALA A 165 -3.28 -4.43 5.46
N SER A 166 -2.64 -3.93 4.39
CA SER A 166 -3.05 -2.67 3.73
C SER A 166 -4.43 -2.76 3.06
N LEU A 167 -4.88 -3.98 2.73
CA LEU A 167 -6.24 -4.24 2.27
C LEU A 167 -7.28 -4.30 3.41
N GLY A 168 -6.86 -4.14 4.67
CA GLY A 168 -7.73 -4.24 5.84
C GLY A 168 -8.18 -5.66 6.17
N LEU A 169 -7.53 -6.68 5.59
CA LEU A 169 -7.89 -8.09 5.85
C LEU A 169 -7.26 -8.55 7.16
N THR A 170 -8.07 -9.00 8.08
CA THR A 170 -7.63 -9.53 9.39
C THR A 170 -7.40 -11.03 9.38
N GLU A 171 -7.97 -11.74 8.40
CA GLU A 171 -7.78 -13.16 8.16
C GLU A 171 -7.87 -13.49 6.66
N VAL A 172 -7.17 -14.53 6.24
CA VAL A 172 -7.24 -15.07 4.88
C VAL A 172 -7.25 -16.61 4.91
N LEU A 173 -7.64 -17.23 3.78
CA LEU A 173 -7.55 -18.67 3.63
C LEU A 173 -6.12 -19.07 3.22
N VAL A 174 -5.54 -19.99 3.98
CA VAL A 174 -4.21 -20.58 3.73
C VAL A 174 -4.33 -22.11 3.71
N SER A 175 -3.39 -22.77 3.07
CA SER A 175 -3.29 -24.24 3.16
C SER A 175 -2.92 -24.64 4.58
N LYS A 176 -3.53 -25.71 5.10
CA LYS A 176 -3.11 -26.33 6.36
C LYS A 176 -1.63 -26.68 6.32
N GLN A 177 -0.99 -26.63 7.47
CA GLN A 177 0.39 -27.11 7.62
C GLN A 177 0.42 -28.64 7.65
N PRO A 178 1.38 -29.29 6.96
CA PRO A 178 1.52 -30.74 7.05
C PRO A 178 2.03 -31.15 8.42
N VAL A 179 1.54 -32.28 8.90
CA VAL A 179 2.13 -33.00 10.03
C VAL A 179 3.10 -34.02 9.45
N VAL A 180 4.38 -33.90 9.80
CA VAL A 180 5.44 -34.76 9.28
C VAL A 180 5.95 -35.69 10.37
N GLY A 181 5.85 -37.00 10.14
CA GLY A 181 6.50 -38.02 10.96
C GLY A 181 7.90 -38.32 10.39
N ILE A 182 8.89 -38.36 11.26
CA ILE A 182 10.25 -38.76 10.91
C ILE A 182 10.52 -40.12 11.54
N ILE A 183 10.89 -41.11 10.71
CA ILE A 183 11.21 -42.46 11.15
C ILE A 183 12.66 -42.73 10.77
N SER A 184 13.46 -43.07 11.77
CA SER A 184 14.83 -43.57 11.56
C SER A 184 14.86 -45.08 11.71
N SER A 185 15.55 -45.76 10.82
CA SER A 185 15.74 -47.21 10.89
C SER A 185 17.16 -47.60 10.52
N GLY A 186 17.66 -48.65 11.12
CA GLY A 186 19.03 -49.18 10.90
C GLY A 186 19.65 -49.60 12.21
N ASN A 187 20.41 -50.71 12.18
CA ASN A 187 21.10 -51.20 13.37
C ASN A 187 22.26 -50.30 13.83
N GLU A 188 22.71 -49.41 12.95
CA GLU A 188 23.74 -48.40 13.23
C GLU A 188 23.16 -47.11 13.85
N VAL A 189 21.84 -46.94 13.85
CA VAL A 189 21.20 -45.72 14.36
C VAL A 189 21.18 -45.74 15.87
N ALA A 190 21.88 -44.80 16.51
CA ALA A 190 21.89 -44.61 17.95
C ALA A 190 20.95 -43.44 18.33
N ALA A 191 20.30 -43.55 19.49
CA ALA A 191 19.52 -42.43 20.02
C ALA A 191 20.48 -41.29 20.43
N PRO A 192 19.99 -40.01 20.36
CA PRO A 192 20.79 -38.87 20.80
C PRO A 192 21.35 -39.07 22.20
N GLY A 193 22.66 -38.82 22.37
CA GLY A 193 23.35 -39.02 23.66
C GLY A 193 23.87 -40.45 23.91
N GLN A 194 23.60 -41.42 23.04
CA GLN A 194 24.17 -42.75 23.11
C GLN A 194 25.50 -42.83 22.32
N PRO A 195 26.50 -43.60 22.78
CA PRO A 195 27.74 -43.77 22.02
C PRO A 195 27.45 -44.50 20.70
N LEU A 196 28.14 -44.06 19.66
CA LEU A 196 28.13 -44.78 18.38
C LEU A 196 28.87 -46.13 18.55
N LYS A 197 28.29 -47.19 18.03
CA LYS A 197 28.89 -48.53 18.06
C LYS A 197 29.86 -48.71 16.91
#